data_3cdf3897b62b5d1b60a8debe8ba63074
#
_entry.id   3cdf3897b62b5d1b60a8debe8ba63074
#
_cell.length_a   1.000
_cell.length_b   1.000
_cell.length_c   1.000
_cell.angle_alpha   90.00
_cell.angle_beta   90.00
_cell.angle_gamma   90.00
#
_symmetry.space_group_name_H-M   'P 1'
#
loop_
_entity.id
_entity.type
_entity.pdbx_description
1 polymer ?
#
loop_
_entity_poly.entity_id
_entity_poly.type
_entity_poly.pdbx_seq_one_letter_code
_entity_poly.pdbx_strand_id
1 'polypeptide(L)'
;SGPMYKSVEFEEDRAMITFDFAGEGLIAKDKFGYVKGFEIAGEDKVFYYAKAEIIGYKVEVYHPRGQKPVAVRYAWADSPDDANLFNSDGLPAGPFRTDDWKGKTVGQKFE
;
A
#
# COMPACT_ATOMS: atom_id res chain seq x y z
N SER A 1 0.98 -18.88 3.50
CA SER A 1 1.46 -17.52 3.67
C SER A 1 0.41 -16.50 3.27
N GLY A 2 0.42 -15.35 3.91
CA GLY A 2 -0.36 -14.21 3.46
C GLY A 2 0.24 -13.58 2.22
N PRO A 3 -0.42 -12.57 1.65
CA PRO A 3 0.11 -11.87 0.49
C PRO A 3 1.48 -11.28 0.76
N MET A 4 2.38 -11.45 -0.19
CA MET A 4 3.74 -10.93 -0.08
C MET A 4 4.03 -9.98 -1.24
N TYR A 5 4.62 -8.85 -0.94
CA TYR A 5 5.02 -7.88 -1.95
C TYR A 5 5.94 -8.56 -2.98
N LYS A 6 5.62 -8.40 -4.24
CA LYS A 6 6.44 -8.92 -5.33
C LYS A 6 7.10 -7.82 -6.12
N SER A 7 6.32 -6.85 -6.59
CA SER A 7 6.85 -5.78 -7.45
C SER A 7 5.93 -4.57 -7.46
N VAL A 8 6.48 -3.46 -7.91
CA VAL A 8 5.74 -2.21 -8.08
C VAL A 8 6.03 -1.63 -9.46
N GLU A 9 4.99 -1.09 -10.09
CA GLU A 9 5.13 -0.30 -11.30
C GLU A 9 4.52 1.06 -11.04
N PHE A 10 5.30 2.11 -11.28
CA PHE A 10 4.81 3.49 -11.13
C PHE A 10 4.40 4.01 -12.51
N GLU A 11 3.13 4.36 -12.65
CA GLU A 11 2.57 4.86 -13.90
C GLU A 11 1.82 6.16 -13.62
N GLU A 12 2.31 7.24 -14.17
CA GLU A 12 1.70 8.57 -13.99
C GLU A 12 1.47 8.86 -12.50
N ASP A 13 0.20 8.94 -12.07
CA ASP A 13 -0.17 9.26 -10.70
C ASP A 13 -0.50 8.02 -9.86
N ARG A 14 -0.16 6.82 -10.36
CA ARG A 14 -0.50 5.56 -9.72
C ARG A 14 0.71 4.70 -9.45
N ALA A 15 0.60 3.86 -8.44
CA ALA A 15 1.54 2.78 -8.16
C ALA A 15 0.75 1.47 -8.18
N MET A 16 1.17 0.54 -9.00
CA MET A 16 0.54 -0.77 -9.09
C MET A 16 1.40 -1.79 -8.37
N ILE A 17 0.90 -2.33 -7.28
CA ILE A 17 1.63 -3.31 -6.45
C ILE A 17 1.13 -4.70 -6.81
N THR A 18 2.05 -5.60 -7.14
CA THR A 18 1.73 -7.01 -7.40
C THR A 18 2.15 -7.84 -6.20
N PHE A 19 1.30 -8.78 -5.80
CA PHE A 19 1.53 -9.65 -4.65
C PHE A 19 1.63 -11.11 -5.06
N ASP A 20 2.48 -11.86 -4.35
CA ASP A 20 2.46 -13.32 -4.36
C ASP A 20 1.52 -13.81 -3.26
N PHE A 21 1.06 -15.04 -3.38
CA PHE A 21 0.22 -15.71 -2.39
C PHE A 21 -1.11 -15.00 -2.14
N ALA A 22 -1.67 -14.41 -3.20
CA ALA A 22 -2.97 -13.75 -3.11
C ALA A 22 -4.13 -14.74 -3.04
N GLY A 23 -3.87 -16.02 -3.32
CA GLY A 23 -4.92 -17.02 -3.40
C GLY A 23 -5.77 -16.77 -4.62
N GLU A 24 -7.09 -16.75 -4.45
CA GLU A 24 -8.02 -16.43 -5.54
C GLU A 24 -8.26 -14.92 -5.67
N GLY A 25 -7.52 -14.13 -4.94
CA GLY A 25 -7.60 -12.68 -4.97
C GLY A 25 -7.38 -12.07 -3.60
N LEU A 26 -7.05 -10.80 -3.61
CA LEU A 26 -6.89 -10.03 -2.38
C LEU A 26 -8.24 -9.56 -1.88
N ILE A 27 -8.35 -9.40 -0.56
CA ILE A 27 -9.55 -8.86 0.06
C ILE A 27 -9.18 -7.83 1.12
N ALA A 28 -10.06 -6.86 1.32
CA ALA A 28 -9.93 -5.87 2.39
C ALA A 28 -10.99 -6.20 3.45
N LYS A 29 -10.53 -6.44 4.68
CA LYS A 29 -11.46 -6.68 5.79
C LYS A 29 -11.90 -5.35 6.39
N ASP A 30 -12.94 -4.80 5.84
CA ASP A 30 -13.51 -3.53 6.24
C ASP A 30 -15.01 -3.55 5.99
N LYS A 31 -15.76 -2.84 6.83
CA LYS A 31 -17.22 -2.77 6.72
C LYS A 31 -17.68 -2.31 5.33
N PHE A 32 -16.92 -1.40 4.71
CA PHE A 32 -17.27 -0.83 3.42
C PHE A 32 -16.30 -1.26 2.31
N GLY A 33 -15.38 -2.19 2.60
CA GLY A 33 -14.43 -2.68 1.60
C GLY A 33 -13.26 -1.75 1.34
N TYR A 34 -13.04 -0.76 2.18
CA TYR A 34 -11.92 0.16 2.00
C TYR A 34 -10.59 -0.52 2.35
N VAL A 35 -9.58 -0.29 1.51
CA VAL A 35 -8.23 -0.79 1.74
C VAL A 35 -7.47 0.27 2.52
N LYS A 36 -6.90 -0.13 3.66
CA LYS A 36 -6.20 0.75 4.58
C LYS A 36 -4.78 0.27 4.81
N GLY A 37 -3.93 1.17 5.28
CA GLY A 37 -2.57 0.81 5.65
C GLY A 37 -1.52 1.21 4.62
N PHE A 38 -1.92 1.76 3.49
CA PHE A 38 -0.97 2.22 2.48
C PHE A 38 -0.61 3.68 2.68
N GLU A 39 0.67 3.98 2.43
CA GLU A 39 1.19 5.33 2.42
C GLU A 39 1.96 5.53 1.12
N ILE A 40 1.97 6.75 0.61
CA ILE A 40 2.56 7.05 -0.67
C ILE A 40 3.36 8.36 -0.60
N ALA A 41 4.48 8.42 -1.29
CA ALA A 41 5.32 9.60 -1.33
C ALA A 41 5.76 9.92 -2.74
N GLY A 42 5.91 11.21 -3.01
CA GLY A 42 6.54 11.70 -4.22
C GLY A 42 8.03 11.97 -4.01
N GLU A 43 8.62 12.76 -4.89
CA GLU A 43 10.05 13.06 -4.86
C GLU A 43 10.49 13.81 -3.59
N ASP A 44 9.57 14.48 -2.92
CA ASP A 44 9.86 15.20 -1.68
C ASP A 44 10.03 14.25 -0.48
N LYS A 45 9.76 12.95 -0.67
CA LYS A 45 9.87 11.93 0.38
C LYS A 45 8.93 12.16 1.56
N VAL A 46 7.84 12.89 1.35
CA VAL A 46 6.80 13.08 2.35
C VAL A 46 5.73 12.03 2.12
N PHE A 47 5.42 11.25 3.15
CA PHE A 47 4.41 10.20 3.05
C PHE A 47 3.04 10.72 3.45
N TYR A 48 2.04 10.33 2.68
CA TYR A 48 0.63 10.65 2.89
C TYR A 48 -0.14 9.34 2.95
N TYR A 49 -1.24 9.32 3.68
CA TYR A 49 -2.16 8.19 3.61
C TYR A 49 -2.70 8.09 2.20
N ALA A 50 -2.57 6.91 1.62
CA ALA A 50 -2.92 6.69 0.23
C ALA A 50 -4.30 6.08 0.10
N LYS A 51 -4.91 6.31 -1.05
CA LYS A 51 -6.07 5.55 -1.47
C LYS A 51 -5.59 4.30 -2.19
N ALA A 52 -6.33 3.22 -2.06
CA ALA A 52 -5.95 1.95 -2.65
C ALA A 52 -7.17 1.16 -3.08
N GLU A 53 -7.05 0.48 -4.20
CA GLU A 53 -8.12 -0.37 -4.74
C GLU A 53 -7.54 -1.72 -5.13
N ILE A 54 -8.26 -2.78 -4.78
CA ILE A 54 -7.86 -4.14 -5.14
C ILE A 54 -8.30 -4.44 -6.57
N ILE A 55 -7.36 -4.96 -7.37
CA ILE A 55 -7.63 -5.44 -8.72
C ILE A 55 -7.06 -6.84 -8.81
N GLY A 56 -7.85 -7.85 -8.41
CA GLY A 56 -7.41 -9.24 -8.38
C GLY A 56 -6.29 -9.49 -7.37
N TYR A 57 -5.09 -9.79 -7.85
CA TYR A 57 -3.92 -9.98 -6.99
C TYR A 57 -2.98 -8.77 -6.99
N LYS A 58 -3.51 -7.63 -7.43
CA LYS A 58 -2.79 -6.36 -7.43
C LYS A 58 -3.55 -5.32 -6.62
N VAL A 59 -2.83 -4.31 -6.17
CA VAL A 59 -3.43 -3.14 -5.53
C VAL A 59 -2.93 -1.91 -6.24
N GLU A 60 -3.89 -1.09 -6.67
CA GLU A 60 -3.60 0.20 -7.27
C GLU A 60 -3.62 1.25 -6.16
N VAL A 61 -2.49 1.93 -5.97
CA VAL A 61 -2.30 2.88 -4.87
C VAL A 61 -2.07 4.27 -5.45
N TYR A 62 -2.73 5.27 -4.88
CA TYR A 62 -2.59 6.63 -5.40
C TYR A 62 -2.80 7.68 -4.32
N HIS A 63 -2.16 8.83 -4.55
CA HIS A 63 -2.29 9.98 -3.68
C HIS A 63 -3.67 10.61 -3.88
N PRO A 64 -4.37 11.00 -2.80
CA PRO A 64 -5.72 11.57 -2.92
C PRO A 64 -5.81 12.79 -3.82
N ARG A 65 -4.71 13.52 -3.98
CA ARG A 65 -4.65 14.72 -4.82
C ARG A 65 -3.89 14.51 -6.11
N GLY A 66 -3.55 13.27 -6.46
CA GLY A 66 -2.94 12.96 -7.75
C GLY A 66 -1.45 13.23 -7.85
N GLN A 67 -0.74 13.37 -6.72
CA GLN A 67 0.71 13.51 -6.75
C GLN A 67 1.36 12.28 -7.40
N LYS A 68 2.37 12.51 -8.24
CA LYS A 68 3.10 11.42 -8.89
C LYS A 68 3.92 10.67 -7.85
N PRO A 69 3.70 9.36 -7.68
CA PRO A 69 4.37 8.58 -6.65
C PRO A 69 5.74 8.09 -7.07
N VAL A 70 6.64 7.99 -6.09
CA VAL A 70 7.94 7.34 -6.26
C VAL A 70 8.18 6.26 -5.18
N ALA A 71 7.34 6.19 -4.16
CA ALA A 71 7.47 5.18 -3.11
C ALA A 71 6.12 4.86 -2.48
N VAL A 72 5.98 3.60 -2.07
CA VAL A 72 4.80 3.10 -1.36
C VAL A 72 5.25 2.32 -0.14
N ARG A 73 4.52 2.45 0.95
CA ARG A 73 4.71 1.65 2.16
C ARG A 73 3.37 1.07 2.60
N TYR A 74 3.41 -0.11 3.19
CA TYR A 74 2.22 -0.77 3.70
C TYR A 74 2.49 -1.25 5.12
N ALA A 75 1.62 -0.88 6.06
CA ALA A 75 1.69 -1.29 7.47
C ALA A 75 3.06 -0.98 8.09
N TRP A 76 3.70 0.09 7.64
CA TRP A 76 5.09 0.40 7.99
C TRP A 76 5.21 1.41 9.13
N ALA A 77 4.31 2.36 9.19
CA ALA A 77 4.40 3.47 10.13
C ALA A 77 3.69 3.18 11.45
N ASP A 78 3.39 4.24 12.20
CA ASP A 78 2.95 4.16 13.59
C ASP A 78 1.59 3.52 13.82
N SER A 79 0.82 3.27 12.77
CA SER A 79 -0.52 2.69 12.91
C SER A 79 -0.70 1.44 12.04
N PRO A 80 0.12 0.40 12.25
CA PRO A 80 -0.02 -0.83 11.46
C PRO A 80 -1.34 -1.55 11.71
N ASP A 81 -2.02 -1.24 12.81
CA ASP A 81 -3.28 -1.88 13.16
C ASP A 81 -4.41 -1.57 12.18
N ASP A 82 -4.29 -0.48 11.42
CA ASP A 82 -5.28 -0.14 10.41
C ASP A 82 -5.14 -0.96 9.14
N ALA A 83 -4.00 -1.62 8.95
CA ALA A 83 -3.74 -2.42 7.76
C ALA A 83 -4.71 -3.60 7.70
N ASN A 84 -5.38 -3.76 6.57
CA ASN A 84 -6.48 -4.72 6.47
C ASN A 84 -6.46 -5.55 5.19
N LEU A 85 -5.30 -5.70 4.57
CA LEU A 85 -5.17 -6.46 3.34
C LEU A 85 -4.91 -7.94 3.64
N PHE A 86 -5.71 -8.80 3.04
CA PHE A 86 -5.67 -10.25 3.26
C PHE A 86 -5.75 -10.97 1.92
N ASN A 87 -5.36 -12.24 1.90
CA ASN A 87 -5.66 -13.07 0.73
C ASN A 87 -7.00 -13.78 0.92
N SER A 88 -7.41 -14.53 -0.10
CA SER A 88 -8.69 -15.24 -0.07
C SER A 88 -8.74 -16.35 0.98
N ASP A 89 -7.58 -16.78 1.50
CA ASP A 89 -7.51 -17.76 2.58
C ASP A 89 -7.63 -17.12 3.96
N GLY A 90 -7.75 -15.79 4.01
CA GLY A 90 -7.91 -15.07 5.26
C GLY A 90 -6.61 -14.74 5.98
N LEU A 91 -5.46 -14.87 5.31
CA LEU A 91 -4.17 -14.59 5.89
C LEU A 91 -3.75 -13.15 5.58
N PRO A 92 -3.19 -12.41 6.55
CA PRO A 92 -2.86 -11.01 6.34
C PRO A 92 -1.56 -10.81 5.56
N ALA A 93 -1.49 -9.70 4.84
CA ALA A 93 -0.26 -9.24 4.21
C ALA A 93 0.67 -8.66 5.29
N GLY A 94 1.96 -8.95 5.18
CA GLY A 94 2.94 -8.36 6.05
C GLY A 94 3.35 -6.96 5.63
N PRO A 95 4.04 -6.21 6.49
CA PRO A 95 4.50 -4.88 6.16
C PRO A 95 5.58 -4.91 5.08
N PHE A 96 5.59 -3.87 4.25
CA PHE A 96 6.64 -3.71 3.24
C PHE A 96 6.81 -2.24 2.87
N ARG A 97 7.91 -1.97 2.19
CA ARG A 97 8.16 -0.67 1.56
C ARG A 97 8.88 -0.89 0.24
N THR A 98 8.68 0.02 -0.70
CA THR A 98 9.35 -0.05 -2.00
C THR A 98 10.63 0.78 -2.04
N ASP A 99 10.80 1.69 -1.10
CA ASP A 99 11.98 2.54 -1.00
C ASP A 99 13.05 1.91 -0.11
N ASP A 100 14.27 2.43 -0.25
CA ASP A 100 15.38 2.06 0.61
C ASP A 100 15.93 3.30 1.33
N TRP A 101 15.12 4.32 1.51
CA TRP A 101 15.54 5.56 2.13
C TRP A 101 15.96 5.34 3.56
N LYS A 102 17.14 5.87 3.90
CA LYS A 102 17.71 5.73 5.23
C LYS A 102 17.35 6.92 6.10
N GLY A 103 17.37 6.68 7.41
CA GLY A 103 17.06 7.72 8.37
C GLY A 103 15.56 8.00 8.46
N LYS A 104 15.23 9.10 9.12
CA LYS A 104 13.84 9.51 9.26
C LYS A 104 13.38 10.23 8.01
N THR A 105 12.26 9.77 7.48
CA THR A 105 11.53 10.56 6.49
C THR A 105 10.60 11.51 7.22
N VAL A 106 10.07 12.49 6.50
CA VAL A 106 9.03 13.34 7.06
C VAL A 106 7.82 12.46 7.39
N GLY A 107 7.21 12.71 8.53
CA GLY A 107 6.08 11.90 8.97
C GLY A 107 4.87 12.04 8.04
N GLN A 108 3.89 11.19 8.30
CA GLN A 108 2.67 11.13 7.51
C GLN A 108 1.90 12.44 7.54
N LYS A 109 1.25 12.72 6.44
CA LYS A 109 0.38 13.88 6.31
C LYS A 109 -1.04 13.43 5.95
N PHE A 110 -2.00 14.11 6.52
CA PHE A 110 -3.40 13.97 6.12
C PHE A 110 -3.72 14.96 5.02
N GLU A 111 -4.55 14.56 4.10
CA GLU A 111 -5.03 15.41 3.03
C GLU A 111 -6.49 15.81 3.18
#